data_03f50021f0a238adcee1ae4b06036c73
#
_entry.id   03f50021f0a238adcee1ae4b06036c73
#
_cell.length_a   1.000
_cell.length_b   1.000
_cell.length_c   1.000
_cell.angle_alpha   90.00
_cell.angle_beta   90.00
_cell.angle_gamma   90.00
#
_symmetry.space_group_name_H-M   'P 1'
#
loop_
_entity.id
_entity.type
_entity.pdbx_description
1 polymer ?
#
loop_
_entity_poly.entity_id
_entity_poly.type
_entity_poly.pdbx_seq_one_letter_code
_entity_poly.pdbx_strand_id
1 'polypeptide(L)'
;MNILVLLPVNDRHRAILESSAPGEDFIYTSSDAATREQVADADVILGNIDPDMLTACEHLQLLQLQTAGYDDYLAAGTVPADAKLSCSVGAYGQAVSEHMFAMVLSMMKRLPGYHDLQREHRWEDLGPVTSLKNANVLVLGAGDIGGHFATLCRSMGAHVRGIKRHPLVYPIVFEDMDGMDALPERLAEADVVASFMPSTPETRGLANAEFFATMKPGAFFANGGRGDLVVADDLVAALESGHLAGAAVDVTDPEPLPETSPLWDAPNMLITPHISGWFHLEATLNNVVDIAAENLRHLQAGETLRCWIEH
;
A
#
# COMPACT_ATOMS: atom_id res chain seq x y z
N MET A 1 -21.05 -22.49 -11.09
CA MET A 1 -20.95 -21.09 -10.61
C MET A 1 -20.61 -20.20 -11.77
N ASN A 2 -21.18 -18.99 -11.79
CA ASN A 2 -20.81 -17.95 -12.73
C ASN A 2 -19.71 -17.09 -12.09
N ILE A 3 -18.52 -17.11 -12.68
CA ILE A 3 -17.35 -16.40 -12.16
C ILE A 3 -17.04 -15.21 -13.05
N LEU A 4 -17.28 -14.00 -12.55
CA LEU A 4 -17.00 -12.74 -13.24
C LEU A 4 -15.58 -12.30 -12.92
N VAL A 5 -14.70 -12.27 -13.93
CA VAL A 5 -13.29 -11.90 -13.79
C VAL A 5 -13.06 -10.51 -14.37
N LEU A 6 -12.73 -9.56 -13.50
CA LEU A 6 -12.49 -8.15 -13.81
C LEU A 6 -10.98 -7.81 -13.88
N LEU A 7 -10.13 -8.80 -13.58
CA LEU A 7 -8.68 -8.66 -13.61
C LEU A 7 -8.17 -8.59 -15.06
N PRO A 8 -7.10 -7.82 -15.36
CA PRO A 8 -6.50 -7.72 -16.69
C PRO A 8 -5.63 -8.96 -17.01
N VAL A 9 -6.27 -10.12 -17.06
CA VAL A 9 -5.63 -11.44 -17.18
C VAL A 9 -5.23 -11.78 -18.62
N ASN A 10 -4.06 -12.40 -18.77
CA ASN A 10 -3.62 -13.05 -20.01
C ASN A 10 -4.00 -14.55 -20.04
N ASP A 11 -3.66 -15.27 -21.13
CA ASP A 11 -4.02 -16.68 -21.31
C ASP A 11 -3.46 -17.61 -20.24
N ARG A 12 -2.24 -17.31 -19.72
CA ARG A 12 -1.64 -18.08 -18.60
C ARG A 12 -2.48 -17.90 -17.33
N HIS A 13 -2.86 -16.67 -17.03
CA HIS A 13 -3.68 -16.37 -15.85
C HIS A 13 -5.06 -17.02 -15.94
N ARG A 14 -5.69 -16.98 -17.13
CA ARG A 14 -6.98 -17.68 -17.37
C ARG A 14 -6.85 -19.17 -17.10
N ALA A 15 -5.81 -19.82 -17.65
CA ALA A 15 -5.58 -21.23 -17.41
C ALA A 15 -5.41 -21.56 -15.91
N ILE A 16 -4.76 -20.70 -15.12
CA ILE A 16 -4.62 -20.86 -13.66
C ILE A 16 -6.00 -20.79 -12.98
N LEU A 17 -6.79 -19.76 -13.29
CA LEU A 17 -8.13 -19.57 -12.69
C LEU A 17 -9.08 -20.72 -13.09
N GLU A 18 -9.17 -21.05 -14.36
CA GLU A 18 -10.03 -22.14 -14.87
C GLU A 18 -9.66 -23.51 -14.30
N SER A 19 -8.35 -23.76 -14.10
CA SER A 19 -7.90 -25.01 -13.45
C SER A 19 -8.20 -25.05 -11.95
N SER A 20 -8.41 -23.91 -11.31
CA SER A 20 -8.74 -23.82 -9.88
C SER A 20 -10.22 -24.06 -9.59
N ALA A 21 -11.10 -23.89 -10.60
CA ALA A 21 -12.54 -24.16 -10.50
C ALA A 21 -13.03 -24.84 -11.79
N PRO A 22 -12.67 -26.12 -12.01
CA PRO A 22 -12.98 -26.83 -13.24
C PRO A 22 -14.48 -27.08 -13.41
N GLY A 23 -14.99 -26.79 -14.61
CA GLY A 23 -16.40 -26.98 -14.96
C GLY A 23 -17.30 -25.80 -14.60
N GLU A 24 -16.73 -24.72 -14.09
CA GLU A 24 -17.45 -23.47 -13.83
C GLU A 24 -17.40 -22.53 -15.05
N ASP A 25 -18.34 -21.60 -15.13
CA ASP A 25 -18.46 -20.65 -16.24
C ASP A 25 -17.70 -19.35 -15.91
N PHE A 26 -16.68 -19.03 -16.72
CA PHE A 26 -15.86 -17.81 -16.56
C PHE A 26 -16.22 -16.74 -17.56
N ILE A 27 -16.56 -15.55 -17.08
CA ILE A 27 -16.84 -14.36 -17.87
C ILE A 27 -15.73 -13.35 -17.63
N TYR A 28 -14.99 -13.01 -18.68
CA TYR A 28 -13.87 -12.05 -18.62
C TYR A 28 -14.28 -10.71 -19.19
N THR A 29 -14.18 -9.65 -18.39
CA THR A 29 -14.45 -8.27 -18.79
C THR A 29 -13.58 -7.31 -17.96
N SER A 30 -13.67 -6.01 -18.19
CA SER A 30 -13.06 -5.02 -17.31
C SER A 30 -14.10 -4.48 -16.31
N SER A 31 -13.64 -3.89 -15.22
CA SER A 31 -14.48 -3.24 -14.22
C SER A 31 -15.43 -2.20 -14.86
N ASP A 32 -14.90 -1.37 -15.78
CA ASP A 32 -15.66 -0.31 -16.46
C ASP A 32 -16.67 -0.85 -17.49
N ALA A 33 -16.47 -2.05 -18.02
CA ALA A 33 -17.31 -2.68 -19.03
C ALA A 33 -18.30 -3.69 -18.44
N ALA A 34 -18.17 -4.03 -17.16
CA ALA A 34 -19.09 -4.95 -16.49
C ALA A 34 -20.51 -4.37 -16.44
N THR A 35 -21.48 -5.17 -16.84
CA THR A 35 -22.89 -4.77 -16.80
C THR A 35 -23.57 -5.18 -15.50
N ARG A 36 -24.64 -4.48 -15.14
CA ARG A 36 -25.44 -4.82 -13.96
C ARG A 36 -26.01 -6.25 -14.01
N GLU A 37 -26.34 -6.74 -15.21
CA GLU A 37 -26.82 -8.10 -15.44
C GLU A 37 -25.73 -9.14 -15.16
N GLN A 38 -24.49 -8.89 -15.63
CA GLN A 38 -23.33 -9.77 -15.32
C GLN A 38 -23.03 -9.83 -13.83
N VAL A 39 -23.17 -8.70 -13.12
CA VAL A 39 -22.95 -8.63 -11.67
C VAL A 39 -24.07 -9.34 -10.91
N ALA A 40 -25.33 -9.19 -11.35
CA ALA A 40 -26.49 -9.86 -10.74
C ALA A 40 -26.39 -11.38 -10.84
N ASP A 41 -25.90 -11.90 -11.97
CA ASP A 41 -25.76 -13.33 -12.28
C ASP A 41 -24.49 -13.97 -11.66
N ALA A 42 -23.58 -13.17 -11.09
CA ALA A 42 -22.30 -13.69 -10.60
C ALA A 42 -22.42 -14.39 -9.23
N ASP A 43 -21.94 -15.60 -9.14
CA ASP A 43 -21.68 -16.29 -7.88
C ASP A 43 -20.34 -15.85 -7.26
N VAL A 44 -19.35 -15.51 -8.10
CA VAL A 44 -18.02 -15.07 -7.69
C VAL A 44 -17.60 -13.88 -8.55
N ILE A 45 -17.05 -12.84 -7.90
CA ILE A 45 -16.42 -11.70 -8.58
C ILE A 45 -14.95 -11.66 -8.20
N LEU A 46 -14.06 -11.69 -9.21
CA LEU A 46 -12.61 -11.58 -9.05
C LEU A 46 -12.14 -10.22 -9.60
N GLY A 47 -11.81 -9.31 -8.74
CA GLY A 47 -11.40 -7.93 -9.05
C GLY A 47 -12.27 -6.90 -8.35
N ASN A 48 -11.88 -5.64 -8.46
CA ASN A 48 -12.63 -4.53 -7.89
C ASN A 48 -13.76 -4.09 -8.85
N ILE A 49 -14.89 -3.74 -8.27
CA ILE A 49 -16.04 -3.18 -8.97
C ILE A 49 -16.61 -2.02 -8.14
N ASP A 50 -17.31 -1.11 -8.77
CA ASP A 50 -18.04 -0.05 -8.05
C ASP A 50 -18.95 -0.70 -6.97
N PRO A 51 -18.78 -0.34 -5.69
CA PRO A 51 -19.58 -0.91 -4.60
C PRO A 51 -21.09 -0.82 -4.82
N ASP A 52 -21.58 0.20 -5.49
CA ASP A 52 -23.01 0.36 -5.80
C ASP A 52 -23.55 -0.73 -6.76
N MET A 53 -22.69 -1.29 -7.59
CA MET A 53 -23.03 -2.40 -8.47
C MET A 53 -23.37 -3.69 -7.70
N LEU A 54 -22.78 -3.88 -6.51
CA LEU A 54 -23.01 -5.06 -5.65
C LEU A 54 -24.45 -5.15 -5.16
N THR A 55 -25.20 -4.04 -5.15
CA THR A 55 -26.63 -4.04 -4.82
C THR A 55 -27.48 -4.85 -5.79
N ALA A 56 -26.95 -5.20 -6.97
CA ALA A 56 -27.59 -6.06 -7.95
C ALA A 56 -27.35 -7.56 -7.71
N CYS A 57 -26.37 -7.93 -6.88
CA CYS A 57 -26.03 -9.33 -6.63
C CYS A 57 -27.17 -10.06 -5.91
N GLU A 58 -27.59 -11.20 -6.47
CA GLU A 58 -28.63 -12.06 -5.89
C GLU A 58 -28.05 -13.31 -5.22
N HIS A 59 -26.89 -13.79 -5.68
CA HIS A 59 -26.33 -15.09 -5.33
C HIS A 59 -24.85 -15.06 -5.00
N LEU A 60 -24.25 -13.85 -4.82
CA LEU A 60 -22.81 -13.70 -4.61
C LEU A 60 -22.34 -14.49 -3.38
N GLN A 61 -21.37 -15.37 -3.58
CA GLN A 61 -20.73 -16.18 -2.56
C GLN A 61 -19.35 -15.64 -2.17
N LEU A 62 -18.65 -15.02 -3.14
CA LEU A 62 -17.30 -14.46 -2.93
C LEU A 62 -17.09 -13.19 -3.76
N LEU A 63 -16.70 -12.11 -3.09
CA LEU A 63 -16.04 -10.98 -3.68
C LEU A 63 -14.55 -11.03 -3.31
N GLN A 64 -13.69 -11.37 -4.28
CA GLN A 64 -12.24 -11.34 -4.16
C GLN A 64 -11.71 -10.05 -4.73
N LEU A 65 -11.32 -9.12 -3.89
CA LEU A 65 -10.74 -7.86 -4.33
C LEU A 65 -9.33 -8.06 -4.90
N GLN A 66 -9.01 -7.33 -5.96
CA GLN A 66 -7.65 -7.26 -6.48
C GLN A 66 -6.74 -6.42 -5.57
N THR A 67 -7.26 -5.47 -4.81
CA THR A 67 -6.52 -4.58 -3.92
C THR A 67 -6.25 -5.22 -2.55
N ALA A 68 -5.24 -4.72 -1.84
CA ALA A 68 -5.03 -5.01 -0.43
C ALA A 68 -5.95 -4.18 0.47
N GLY A 69 -6.32 -2.95 0.03
CA GLY A 69 -7.30 -2.10 0.70
C GLY A 69 -8.72 -2.53 0.36
N TYR A 70 -9.61 -2.40 1.34
CA TYR A 70 -11.01 -2.79 1.27
C TYR A 70 -11.94 -1.79 1.97
N ASP A 71 -11.39 -0.66 2.39
CA ASP A 71 -12.06 0.34 3.24
C ASP A 71 -13.33 0.87 2.58
N ASP A 72 -13.30 1.12 1.26
CA ASP A 72 -14.44 1.63 0.50
C ASP A 72 -15.63 0.65 0.49
N TYR A 73 -15.35 -0.66 0.42
CA TYR A 73 -16.38 -1.69 0.43
C TYR A 73 -17.07 -1.80 1.79
N LEU A 74 -16.30 -1.68 2.89
CA LEU A 74 -16.87 -1.64 4.24
C LEU A 74 -17.66 -0.36 4.48
N ALA A 75 -17.16 0.79 4.01
CA ALA A 75 -17.84 2.08 4.14
C ALA A 75 -19.16 2.13 3.33
N ALA A 76 -19.19 1.53 2.15
CA ALA A 76 -20.37 1.47 1.31
C ALA A 76 -21.45 0.54 1.88
N GLY A 77 -21.07 -0.54 2.58
CA GLY A 77 -22.01 -1.49 3.17
C GLY A 77 -22.89 -2.23 2.15
N THR A 78 -22.41 -2.38 0.91
CA THR A 78 -23.16 -2.95 -0.23
C THR A 78 -22.79 -4.41 -0.50
N VAL A 79 -21.77 -4.93 0.15
CA VAL A 79 -21.42 -6.37 0.04
C VAL A 79 -22.54 -7.18 0.69
N PRO A 80 -23.16 -8.15 -0.02
CA PRO A 80 -24.22 -8.97 0.55
C PRO A 80 -23.76 -9.68 1.83
N ALA A 81 -24.56 -9.68 2.90
CA ALA A 81 -24.19 -10.22 4.21
C ALA A 81 -23.80 -11.70 4.20
N ASP A 82 -24.34 -12.48 3.27
CA ASP A 82 -24.03 -13.90 3.11
C ASP A 82 -22.80 -14.15 2.19
N ALA A 83 -22.31 -13.11 1.49
CA ALA A 83 -21.13 -13.21 0.64
C ALA A 83 -19.86 -13.13 1.48
N LYS A 84 -18.82 -13.85 1.07
CA LYS A 84 -17.48 -13.72 1.66
C LYS A 84 -16.75 -12.59 0.97
N LEU A 85 -16.13 -11.71 1.74
CA LEU A 85 -15.22 -10.66 1.25
C LEU A 85 -13.77 -11.09 1.49
N SER A 86 -12.93 -11.00 0.48
CA SER A 86 -11.49 -11.24 0.59
C SER A 86 -10.69 -10.20 -0.20
N CYS A 87 -9.48 -9.89 0.27
CA CYS A 87 -8.57 -8.97 -0.38
C CYS A 87 -7.28 -9.65 -0.83
N SER A 88 -6.40 -8.90 -1.50
CA SER A 88 -5.12 -9.41 -2.02
C SER A 88 -3.91 -8.98 -1.18
N VAL A 89 -4.04 -8.99 0.15
CA VAL A 89 -2.88 -8.82 1.05
C VAL A 89 -1.86 -9.94 0.77
N GLY A 90 -0.58 -9.56 0.62
CA GLY A 90 0.50 -10.46 0.22
C GLY A 90 0.84 -10.40 -1.28
N ALA A 91 0.04 -9.70 -2.11
CA ALA A 91 0.34 -9.52 -3.53
C ALA A 91 1.27 -8.34 -3.82
N TYR A 92 1.31 -7.35 -2.94
CA TYR A 92 1.87 -6.03 -3.19
C TYR A 92 3.23 -5.79 -2.53
N GLY A 93 3.68 -6.71 -1.68
CA GLY A 93 4.89 -6.54 -0.87
C GLY A 93 6.10 -6.11 -1.67
N GLN A 94 6.38 -6.78 -2.80
CA GLN A 94 7.51 -6.44 -3.65
C GLN A 94 7.35 -5.07 -4.33
N ALA A 95 6.26 -4.84 -5.04
CA ALA A 95 6.09 -3.63 -5.86
C ALA A 95 6.13 -2.36 -5.02
N VAL A 96 5.32 -2.29 -3.97
CA VAL A 96 5.23 -1.11 -3.10
C VAL A 96 6.52 -0.88 -2.32
N SER A 97 7.14 -1.95 -1.81
CA SER A 97 8.37 -1.79 -1.04
C SER A 97 9.55 -1.31 -1.88
N GLU A 98 9.72 -1.84 -3.10
CA GLU A 98 10.78 -1.40 -4.03
C GLU A 98 10.58 0.07 -4.43
N HIS A 99 9.34 0.47 -4.73
CA HIS A 99 9.01 1.85 -5.08
C HIS A 99 9.33 2.82 -3.93
N MET A 100 8.80 2.55 -2.73
CA MET A 100 9.04 3.41 -1.57
C MET A 100 10.51 3.44 -1.15
N PHE A 101 11.22 2.31 -1.29
CA PHE A 101 12.65 2.24 -1.05
C PHE A 101 13.44 3.10 -2.05
N ALA A 102 13.07 3.08 -3.33
CA ALA A 102 13.68 3.93 -4.35
C ALA A 102 13.44 5.42 -4.06
N MET A 103 12.22 5.80 -3.64
CA MET A 103 11.90 7.18 -3.26
C MET A 103 12.75 7.64 -2.07
N VAL A 104 12.86 6.82 -1.01
CA VAL A 104 13.69 7.14 0.17
C VAL A 104 15.15 7.31 -0.23
N LEU A 105 15.73 6.39 -0.99
CA LEU A 105 17.12 6.51 -1.45
C LEU A 105 17.31 7.72 -2.35
N SER A 106 16.35 8.04 -3.22
CA SER A 106 16.38 9.20 -4.11
C SER A 106 16.51 10.50 -3.31
N MET A 107 15.71 10.65 -2.25
CA MET A 107 15.80 11.81 -1.35
C MET A 107 17.13 11.87 -0.60
N MET A 108 17.54 10.74 0.02
CA MET A 108 18.80 10.65 0.77
C MET A 108 20.03 11.00 -0.08
N LYS A 109 19.96 10.78 -1.41
CA LYS A 109 21.01 11.09 -2.39
C LYS A 109 20.78 12.37 -3.16
N ARG A 110 19.74 13.15 -2.83
CA ARG A 110 19.36 14.42 -3.47
C ARG A 110 19.14 14.31 -4.98
N LEU A 111 18.70 13.11 -5.46
CA LEU A 111 18.53 12.88 -6.90
C LEU A 111 17.51 13.84 -7.55
N PRO A 112 16.38 14.22 -6.89
CA PRO A 112 15.47 15.22 -7.47
C PRO A 112 16.16 16.55 -7.75
N GLY A 113 16.92 17.08 -6.83
CA GLY A 113 17.66 18.34 -7.03
C GLY A 113 18.73 18.23 -8.13
N TYR A 114 19.42 17.09 -8.25
CA TYR A 114 20.33 16.86 -9.38
C TYR A 114 19.59 16.72 -10.70
N HIS A 115 18.37 16.17 -10.71
CA HIS A 115 17.53 16.14 -11.91
C HIS A 115 17.14 17.56 -12.35
N ASP A 116 16.80 18.46 -11.43
CA ASP A 116 16.50 19.85 -11.73
C ASP A 116 17.72 20.58 -12.29
N LEU A 117 18.90 20.43 -11.67
CA LEU A 117 20.15 20.97 -12.19
C LEU A 117 20.47 20.44 -13.60
N GLN A 118 20.21 19.15 -13.86
CA GLN A 118 20.37 18.56 -15.20
C GLN A 118 19.49 19.25 -16.23
N ARG A 119 18.22 19.54 -15.88
CA ARG A 119 17.29 20.25 -16.78
C ARG A 119 17.72 21.69 -17.08
N GLU A 120 18.41 22.31 -16.11
CA GLU A 120 19.01 23.65 -16.24
C GLU A 120 20.41 23.65 -16.89
N HIS A 121 20.97 22.49 -17.27
CA HIS A 121 22.32 22.30 -17.77
C HIS A 121 23.41 22.80 -16.80
N ARG A 122 23.16 22.68 -15.49
CA ARG A 122 24.06 23.10 -14.42
C ARG A 122 24.81 21.92 -13.85
N TRP A 123 26.13 22.05 -13.75
CA TRP A 123 27.02 21.06 -13.15
C TRP A 123 27.45 21.54 -11.78
N GLU A 124 26.64 21.25 -10.76
CA GLU A 124 26.83 21.76 -9.41
C GLU A 124 26.72 20.64 -8.36
N ASP A 125 27.42 20.80 -7.25
CA ASP A 125 27.36 19.91 -6.09
C ASP A 125 26.31 20.42 -5.10
N LEU A 126 25.32 19.59 -4.76
CA LEU A 126 24.27 19.89 -3.76
C LEU A 126 24.71 19.59 -2.32
N GLY A 127 25.97 19.21 -2.11
CA GLY A 127 26.56 18.99 -0.80
C GLY A 127 26.30 17.58 -0.22
N PRO A 128 26.48 17.41 1.09
CA PRO A 128 26.51 16.11 1.74
C PRO A 128 25.20 15.34 1.62
N VAL A 129 25.32 14.01 1.55
CA VAL A 129 24.22 13.05 1.47
C VAL A 129 24.28 12.08 2.65
N THR A 130 23.18 11.38 2.92
CA THR A 130 23.07 10.38 3.97
C THR A 130 23.08 8.95 3.41
N SER A 131 23.15 7.95 4.28
CA SER A 131 23.19 6.53 3.91
C SER A 131 22.29 5.70 4.80
N LEU A 132 21.70 4.63 4.26
CA LEU A 132 20.99 3.63 5.04
C LEU A 132 21.93 2.77 5.89
N LYS A 133 23.22 2.68 5.55
CA LYS A 133 24.17 1.91 6.37
C LYS A 133 24.27 2.51 7.77
N ASN A 134 23.98 1.70 8.77
CA ASN A 134 23.88 2.05 10.19
C ASN A 134 22.78 3.08 10.52
N ALA A 135 21.86 3.37 9.60
CA ALA A 135 20.70 4.20 9.91
C ALA A 135 19.65 3.42 10.71
N ASN A 136 18.97 4.10 11.62
CA ASN A 136 17.78 3.58 12.30
C ASN A 136 16.55 3.80 11.41
N VAL A 137 15.91 2.73 10.99
CA VAL A 137 14.69 2.75 10.17
C VAL A 137 13.52 2.26 11.02
N LEU A 138 12.49 3.08 11.14
CA LEU A 138 11.23 2.74 11.79
C LEU A 138 10.16 2.44 10.74
N VAL A 139 9.57 1.26 10.81
CA VAL A 139 8.49 0.84 9.93
C VAL A 139 7.17 0.83 10.71
N LEU A 140 6.27 1.72 10.35
CA LEU A 140 4.91 1.77 10.89
C LEU A 140 4.00 0.89 10.02
N GLY A 141 3.34 -0.11 10.61
CA GLY A 141 2.60 -1.12 9.85
C GLY A 141 3.52 -2.22 9.31
N ALA A 142 4.15 -2.96 10.23
CA ALA A 142 5.06 -4.07 9.94
C ALA A 142 4.32 -5.36 9.51
N GLY A 143 3.51 -5.23 8.44
CA GLY A 143 2.82 -6.31 7.74
C GLY A 143 3.63 -6.83 6.55
N ASP A 144 2.94 -7.26 5.48
CA ASP A 144 3.56 -7.77 4.25
C ASP A 144 4.48 -6.73 3.60
N ILE A 145 3.95 -5.56 3.22
CA ILE A 145 4.71 -4.48 2.56
C ILE A 145 5.84 -3.98 3.46
N GLY A 146 5.52 -3.70 4.74
CA GLY A 146 6.52 -3.23 5.71
C GLY A 146 7.65 -4.24 5.94
N GLY A 147 7.37 -5.55 5.90
CA GLY A 147 8.38 -6.61 5.98
C GLY A 147 9.30 -6.67 4.77
N HIS A 148 8.76 -6.50 3.56
CA HIS A 148 9.55 -6.39 2.34
C HIS A 148 10.43 -5.13 2.35
N PHE A 149 9.88 -3.97 2.73
CA PHE A 149 10.65 -2.73 2.88
C PHE A 149 11.77 -2.87 3.92
N ALA A 150 11.48 -3.48 5.07
CA ALA A 150 12.47 -3.77 6.10
C ALA A 150 13.62 -4.65 5.56
N THR A 151 13.30 -5.65 4.72
CA THR A 151 14.29 -6.53 4.10
C THR A 151 15.24 -5.74 3.18
N LEU A 152 14.72 -4.82 2.38
CA LEU A 152 15.54 -3.95 1.53
C LEU A 152 16.46 -3.05 2.37
N CYS A 153 15.92 -2.40 3.41
CA CYS A 153 16.71 -1.56 4.30
C CYS A 153 17.83 -2.33 5.01
N ARG A 154 17.53 -3.53 5.51
CA ARG A 154 18.53 -4.41 6.15
C ARG A 154 19.63 -4.84 5.19
N SER A 155 19.28 -5.11 3.92
CA SER A 155 20.28 -5.46 2.90
C SER A 155 21.30 -4.34 2.66
N MET A 156 20.92 -3.09 2.93
CA MET A 156 21.80 -1.91 2.89
C MET A 156 22.54 -1.66 4.21
N GLY A 157 22.33 -2.50 5.23
CA GLY A 157 22.99 -2.40 6.53
C GLY A 157 22.33 -1.44 7.53
N ALA A 158 21.01 -1.20 7.39
CA ALA A 158 20.24 -0.44 8.35
C ALA A 158 19.82 -1.29 9.56
N HIS A 159 19.59 -0.63 10.69
CA HIS A 159 18.91 -1.17 11.87
C HIS A 159 17.40 -0.93 11.69
N VAL A 160 16.60 -1.99 11.62
CA VAL A 160 15.18 -1.86 11.33
C VAL A 160 14.32 -2.33 12.48
N ARG A 161 13.47 -1.44 12.97
CA ARG A 161 12.44 -1.71 13.99
C ARG A 161 11.05 -1.48 13.42
N GLY A 162 10.06 -2.13 14.00
CA GLY A 162 8.68 -2.03 13.55
C GLY A 162 7.72 -1.61 14.66
N ILE A 163 6.64 -0.94 14.25
CA ILE A 163 5.44 -0.72 15.08
C ILE A 163 4.30 -1.53 14.48
N LYS A 164 3.61 -2.29 15.33
CA LYS A 164 2.46 -3.12 14.95
C LYS A 164 1.42 -3.16 16.08
N ARG A 165 0.14 -3.27 15.71
CA ARG A 165 -0.96 -3.37 16.71
C ARG A 165 -0.78 -4.58 17.65
N HIS A 166 -0.31 -5.71 17.13
CA HIS A 166 -0.10 -6.96 17.87
C HIS A 166 1.32 -7.45 17.63
N PRO A 167 2.30 -7.01 18.44
CA PRO A 167 3.73 -7.22 18.18
C PRO A 167 4.25 -8.63 18.50
N LEU A 168 3.43 -9.54 19.03
CA LEU A 168 3.85 -10.84 19.55
C LEU A 168 4.47 -11.80 18.52
N VAL A 169 4.14 -11.64 17.23
CA VAL A 169 4.72 -12.44 16.13
C VAL A 169 5.09 -11.50 14.99
N TYR A 170 6.37 -11.47 14.63
CA TYR A 170 6.88 -10.62 13.55
C TYR A 170 8.01 -11.31 12.77
N PRO A 171 8.25 -10.90 11.51
CA PRO A 171 9.33 -11.44 10.70
C PRO A 171 10.70 -11.17 11.32
N ILE A 172 11.62 -12.13 11.22
CA ILE A 172 13.00 -12.04 11.75
C ILE A 172 13.82 -10.87 11.18
N VAL A 173 13.31 -10.25 10.12
CA VAL A 173 13.93 -9.06 9.52
C VAL A 173 13.96 -7.85 10.45
N PHE A 174 13.03 -7.73 11.38
CA PHE A 174 13.02 -6.67 12.38
C PHE A 174 13.92 -7.05 13.56
N GLU A 175 14.72 -6.09 14.04
CA GLU A 175 15.52 -6.25 15.25
C GLU A 175 14.64 -6.23 16.50
N ASP A 176 13.58 -5.41 16.44
CA ASP A 176 12.59 -5.26 17.50
C ASP A 176 11.22 -4.89 16.94
N MET A 177 10.16 -5.20 17.68
CA MET A 177 8.79 -4.93 17.31
C MET A 177 8.03 -4.44 18.53
N ASP A 178 7.57 -3.19 18.45
CA ASP A 178 6.87 -2.53 19.54
C ASP A 178 5.38 -2.28 19.21
N GLY A 179 4.62 -1.97 20.24
CA GLY A 179 3.26 -1.44 20.14
C GLY A 179 3.25 0.07 19.91
N MET A 180 2.05 0.62 19.75
CA MET A 180 1.84 2.07 19.52
C MET A 180 2.28 2.94 20.71
N ASP A 181 2.34 2.40 21.91
CA ASP A 181 2.80 3.07 23.13
C ASP A 181 4.28 3.46 23.08
N ALA A 182 5.09 2.73 22.33
CA ALA A 182 6.51 3.03 22.14
C ALA A 182 6.77 4.03 20.98
N LEU A 183 5.74 4.43 20.22
CA LEU A 183 5.89 5.26 19.03
C LEU A 183 6.71 6.54 19.26
N PRO A 184 6.47 7.35 20.32
CA PRO A 184 7.23 8.59 20.52
C PRO A 184 8.73 8.36 20.71
N GLU A 185 9.11 7.31 21.46
CA GLU A 185 10.51 6.96 21.69
C GLU A 185 11.18 6.53 20.38
N ARG A 186 10.50 5.70 19.59
CA ARG A 186 11.02 5.20 18.31
C ARG A 186 11.13 6.27 17.23
N LEU A 187 10.21 7.25 17.21
CA LEU A 187 10.29 8.40 16.32
C LEU A 187 11.53 9.25 16.59
N ALA A 188 11.85 9.49 17.87
CA ALA A 188 13.01 10.29 18.26
C ALA A 188 14.36 9.65 17.89
N GLU A 189 14.41 8.34 17.71
CA GLU A 189 15.62 7.59 17.35
C GLU A 189 15.80 7.41 15.83
N ALA A 190 14.70 7.49 15.05
CA ALA A 190 14.67 7.07 13.66
C ALA A 190 15.29 8.11 12.70
N ASP A 191 16.21 7.67 11.84
CA ASP A 191 16.72 8.44 10.70
C ASP A 191 15.75 8.40 9.50
N VAL A 192 14.96 7.32 9.39
CA VAL A 192 13.92 7.13 8.39
C VAL A 192 12.68 6.55 9.06
N VAL A 193 11.53 7.15 8.84
CA VAL A 193 10.21 6.63 9.24
C VAL A 193 9.41 6.31 8.00
N ALA A 194 9.02 5.05 7.80
CA ALA A 194 8.23 4.61 6.66
C ALA A 194 6.91 4.00 7.12
N SER A 195 5.78 4.53 6.65
CA SER A 195 4.44 4.05 7.01
C SER A 195 3.81 3.23 5.90
N PHE A 196 3.26 2.08 6.29
CA PHE A 196 2.40 1.18 5.52
C PHE A 196 1.14 0.83 6.32
N MET A 197 0.69 1.77 7.16
CA MET A 197 -0.49 1.57 8.01
C MET A 197 -1.79 1.65 7.20
N PRO A 198 -2.81 0.86 7.56
CA PRO A 198 -4.15 1.02 7.00
C PRO A 198 -4.83 2.28 7.56
N SER A 199 -5.90 2.73 6.88
CA SER A 199 -6.80 3.76 7.44
C SER A 199 -7.68 3.14 8.51
N THR A 200 -7.59 3.67 9.72
CA THR A 200 -8.46 3.36 10.86
C THR A 200 -8.72 4.63 11.65
N PRO A 201 -9.73 4.67 12.54
CA PRO A 201 -9.94 5.83 13.42
C PRO A 201 -8.68 6.23 14.20
N GLU A 202 -7.81 5.27 14.55
CA GLU A 202 -6.60 5.49 15.35
C GLU A 202 -5.41 5.96 14.50
N THR A 203 -5.41 5.71 13.17
CA THR A 203 -4.29 6.08 12.29
C THR A 203 -4.55 7.35 11.50
N ARG A 204 -5.81 7.78 11.38
CA ARG A 204 -6.17 9.04 10.70
C ARG A 204 -5.59 10.24 11.41
N GLY A 205 -4.85 11.07 10.68
CA GLY A 205 -4.18 12.25 11.22
C GLY A 205 -3.12 11.95 12.28
N LEU A 206 -2.63 10.72 12.36
CA LEU A 206 -1.56 10.34 13.30
C LEU A 206 -0.27 11.11 13.03
N ALA A 207 0.10 11.27 11.75
CA ALA A 207 1.28 12.03 11.34
C ALA A 207 0.92 13.52 11.25
N ASN A 208 0.81 14.15 12.41
CA ASN A 208 0.51 15.56 12.65
C ASN A 208 1.76 16.33 13.13
N ALA A 209 1.59 17.59 13.52
CA ALA A 209 2.68 18.47 13.99
C ALA A 209 3.48 17.88 15.15
N GLU A 210 2.83 17.22 16.13
CA GLU A 210 3.50 16.60 17.26
C GLU A 210 4.32 15.38 16.83
N PHE A 211 3.77 14.57 15.94
CA PHE A 211 4.47 13.42 15.35
C PHE A 211 5.74 13.88 14.63
N PHE A 212 5.65 14.87 13.73
CA PHE A 212 6.81 15.37 13.00
C PHE A 212 7.82 16.07 13.91
N ALA A 213 7.36 16.83 14.91
CA ALA A 213 8.25 17.46 15.89
C ALA A 213 8.98 16.45 16.78
N THR A 214 8.40 15.27 17.00
CA THR A 214 9.01 14.17 17.77
C THR A 214 10.06 13.41 16.95
N MET A 215 9.95 13.41 15.62
CA MET A 215 10.96 12.79 14.77
C MET A 215 12.34 13.44 14.96
N LYS A 216 13.37 12.65 14.75
CA LYS A 216 14.76 13.13 14.84
C LYS A 216 15.00 14.24 13.82
N PRO A 217 15.62 15.38 14.24
CA PRO A 217 16.02 16.44 13.29
C PRO A 217 16.88 15.89 12.16
N GLY A 218 16.50 16.20 10.91
CA GLY A 218 17.15 15.69 9.71
C GLY A 218 16.71 14.30 9.28
N ALA A 219 15.66 13.72 9.89
CA ALA A 219 15.07 12.46 9.47
C ALA A 219 14.28 12.60 8.16
N PHE A 220 14.03 11.44 7.52
CA PHE A 220 13.18 11.30 6.34
C PHE A 220 11.87 10.61 6.70
N PHE A 221 10.78 11.10 6.11
CA PHE A 221 9.46 10.48 6.24
C PHE A 221 9.01 9.86 4.91
N ALA A 222 8.37 8.70 4.95
CA ALA A 222 7.79 8.05 3.77
C ALA A 222 6.41 7.48 4.08
N ASN A 223 5.43 7.62 3.18
CA ASN A 223 4.09 7.05 3.32
C ASN A 223 3.66 6.33 2.04
N GLY A 224 3.57 5.00 2.11
CA GLY A 224 3.01 4.11 1.10
C GLY A 224 1.82 3.30 1.63
N GLY A 225 1.17 3.78 2.70
CA GLY A 225 -0.01 3.17 3.30
C GLY A 225 -1.32 3.82 2.87
N ARG A 226 -1.78 4.83 3.62
CA ARG A 226 -2.97 5.63 3.33
C ARG A 226 -2.69 7.11 3.53
N GLY A 227 -3.27 7.94 2.65
CA GLY A 227 -3.05 9.38 2.64
C GLY A 227 -3.56 10.08 3.89
N ASP A 228 -4.69 9.64 4.41
CA ASP A 228 -5.35 10.21 5.60
C ASP A 228 -4.56 10.02 6.92
N LEU A 229 -3.47 9.26 6.91
CA LEU A 229 -2.50 9.23 7.99
C LEU A 229 -1.85 10.60 8.23
N VAL A 230 -1.62 11.37 7.16
CA VAL A 230 -0.79 12.57 7.14
C VAL A 230 -1.64 13.82 7.19
N VAL A 231 -1.35 14.72 8.13
CA VAL A 231 -1.84 16.09 8.09
C VAL A 231 -0.90 16.89 7.18
N ALA A 232 -1.38 17.20 5.96
CA ALA A 232 -0.53 17.73 4.88
C ALA A 232 0.19 19.05 5.28
N ASP A 233 -0.53 20.00 5.89
CA ASP A 233 0.03 21.28 6.32
C ASP A 233 1.14 21.11 7.37
N ASP A 234 1.01 20.14 8.27
CA ASP A 234 2.00 19.85 9.31
C ASP A 234 3.27 19.24 8.71
N LEU A 235 3.12 18.36 7.69
CA LEU A 235 4.25 17.81 6.95
C LEU A 235 5.01 18.92 6.20
N VAL A 236 4.28 19.81 5.52
CA VAL A 236 4.86 20.96 4.81
C VAL A 236 5.64 21.84 5.79
N ALA A 237 5.05 22.20 6.93
CA ALA A 237 5.72 23.02 7.96
C ALA A 237 7.00 22.35 8.49
N ALA A 238 7.00 21.02 8.68
CA ALA A 238 8.18 20.28 9.12
C ALA A 238 9.31 20.28 8.08
N LEU A 239 8.97 20.25 6.78
CA LEU A 239 9.92 20.36 5.68
C LEU A 239 10.45 21.77 5.50
N GLU A 240 9.58 22.80 5.51
CA GLU A 240 9.94 24.21 5.37
C GLU A 240 10.83 24.70 6.50
N SER A 241 10.59 24.25 7.73
CA SER A 241 11.46 24.56 8.87
C SER A 241 12.83 23.88 8.79
N GLY A 242 13.03 22.91 7.89
CA GLY A 242 14.22 22.07 7.80
C GLY A 242 14.35 21.06 8.94
N HIS A 243 13.30 20.84 9.75
CA HIS A 243 13.30 19.82 10.78
C HIS A 243 13.39 18.43 10.16
N LEU A 244 12.60 18.16 9.11
CA LEU A 244 12.76 16.97 8.27
C LEU A 244 13.67 17.26 7.08
N ALA A 245 14.54 16.31 6.74
CA ALA A 245 15.43 16.41 5.59
C ALA A 245 14.70 16.16 4.25
N GLY A 246 13.57 15.46 4.28
CA GLY A 246 12.74 15.20 3.11
C GLY A 246 11.58 14.26 3.41
N ALA A 247 10.61 14.22 2.50
CA ALA A 247 9.48 13.32 2.58
C ALA A 247 9.10 12.72 1.22
N ALA A 248 8.58 11.48 1.23
CA ALA A 248 8.08 10.78 0.06
C ALA A 248 6.69 10.21 0.32
N VAL A 249 5.73 10.50 -0.54
CA VAL A 249 4.38 9.95 -0.44
C VAL A 249 3.93 9.39 -1.77
N ASP A 250 3.39 8.17 -1.75
CA ASP A 250 2.69 7.58 -2.90
C ASP A 250 1.17 7.74 -2.75
N VAL A 251 0.72 8.09 -1.55
CA VAL A 251 -0.70 8.24 -1.18
C VAL A 251 -0.94 9.59 -0.52
N THR A 252 -2.08 10.22 -0.84
CA THR A 252 -2.48 11.53 -0.31
C THR A 252 -3.95 11.53 0.11
N ASP A 253 -4.37 12.56 0.81
CA ASP A 253 -5.77 12.83 1.11
C ASP A 253 -6.05 14.32 0.88
N PRO A 254 -6.94 14.67 -0.09
CA PRO A 254 -7.68 13.75 -0.98
C PRO A 254 -6.83 13.17 -2.12
N GLU A 255 -7.37 12.15 -2.78
CA GLU A 255 -6.89 11.62 -4.06
C GLU A 255 -7.97 11.80 -5.14
N PRO A 256 -7.63 12.35 -6.32
CA PRO A 256 -6.33 12.93 -6.72
C PRO A 256 -5.92 14.15 -5.88
N LEU A 257 -4.59 14.33 -5.70
CA LEU A 257 -4.07 15.49 -5.01
C LEU A 257 -4.42 16.78 -5.77
N PRO A 258 -5.12 17.78 -5.16
CA PRO A 258 -5.47 19.00 -5.81
C PRO A 258 -4.25 19.80 -6.29
N GLU A 259 -4.36 20.48 -7.44
CA GLU A 259 -3.30 21.31 -8.00
C GLU A 259 -2.86 22.44 -7.03
N THR A 260 -3.75 22.83 -6.12
CA THR A 260 -3.49 23.88 -5.11
C THR A 260 -2.87 23.34 -3.81
N SER A 261 -2.57 22.04 -3.73
CA SER A 261 -2.00 21.47 -2.52
C SER A 261 -0.59 22.00 -2.26
N PRO A 262 -0.28 22.43 -1.02
CA PRO A 262 1.05 22.90 -0.67
C PRO A 262 2.13 21.80 -0.71
N LEU A 263 1.74 20.54 -0.76
CA LEU A 263 2.66 19.42 -0.88
C LEU A 263 3.49 19.47 -2.18
N TRP A 264 2.93 20.06 -3.28
CA TRP A 264 3.64 20.14 -4.56
C TRP A 264 4.91 20.96 -4.51
N ASP A 265 4.90 22.03 -3.70
CA ASP A 265 6.00 22.99 -3.59
C ASP A 265 6.86 22.78 -2.34
N ALA A 266 6.54 21.78 -1.51
CA ALA A 266 7.29 21.51 -0.29
C ALA A 266 8.74 21.09 -0.58
N PRO A 267 9.72 21.61 0.17
CA PRO A 267 11.14 21.35 -0.11
C PRO A 267 11.47 19.86 0.11
N ASN A 268 12.26 19.30 -0.82
CA ASN A 268 12.71 17.90 -0.80
C ASN A 268 11.56 16.90 -0.62
N MET A 269 10.45 17.15 -1.30
CA MET A 269 9.26 16.30 -1.35
C MET A 269 9.25 15.47 -2.64
N LEU A 270 8.93 14.19 -2.54
CA LEU A 270 8.62 13.31 -3.68
C LEU A 270 7.18 12.82 -3.57
N ILE A 271 6.42 13.02 -4.64
CA ILE A 271 5.03 12.57 -4.73
C ILE A 271 4.88 11.66 -5.94
N THR A 272 4.23 10.50 -5.74
CA THR A 272 3.75 9.67 -6.84
C THR A 272 2.25 9.43 -6.67
N PRO A 273 1.49 9.26 -7.78
CA PRO A 273 0.02 9.30 -7.73
C PRO A 273 -0.57 7.92 -7.45
N HIS A 274 -0.28 7.34 -6.28
CA HIS A 274 -0.78 6.04 -5.79
C HIS A 274 -0.55 4.91 -6.80
N ILE A 275 0.67 4.83 -7.35
CA ILE A 275 1.03 3.90 -8.43
C ILE A 275 1.93 2.75 -8.02
N SER A 276 2.47 2.79 -6.80
CA SER A 276 3.46 1.80 -6.33
C SER A 276 2.93 0.36 -6.34
N GLY A 277 1.62 0.21 -6.12
CA GLY A 277 0.94 -1.08 -6.08
C GLY A 277 0.16 -1.47 -7.34
N TRP A 278 0.25 -0.73 -8.44
CA TRP A 278 -0.45 -1.06 -9.68
C TRP A 278 0.19 -2.27 -10.38
N PHE A 279 -0.50 -2.82 -11.40
CA PHE A 279 0.00 -3.95 -12.20
C PHE A 279 1.12 -3.57 -13.19
N HIS A 280 1.88 -2.50 -12.88
CA HIS A 280 3.09 -2.13 -13.62
C HIS A 280 4.22 -3.12 -13.41
N LEU A 281 4.24 -3.79 -12.27
CA LEU A 281 5.08 -4.96 -12.03
C LEU A 281 4.25 -6.22 -12.26
N GLU A 282 4.66 -7.04 -13.25
CA GLU A 282 3.94 -8.28 -13.61
C GLU A 282 3.75 -9.23 -12.41
N ALA A 283 4.72 -9.26 -11.50
CA ALA A 283 4.65 -10.08 -10.29
C ALA A 283 3.42 -9.76 -9.43
N THR A 284 2.97 -8.50 -9.39
CA THR A 284 1.78 -8.09 -8.63
C THR A 284 0.53 -8.80 -9.15
N LEU A 285 0.31 -8.76 -10.47
CA LEU A 285 -0.85 -9.44 -11.07
C LEU A 285 -0.76 -10.97 -10.91
N ASN A 286 0.43 -11.55 -11.07
CA ASN A 286 0.65 -12.99 -10.84
C ASN A 286 0.22 -13.36 -9.40
N ASN A 287 0.66 -12.61 -8.39
CA ASN A 287 0.32 -12.86 -6.99
C ASN A 287 -1.19 -12.70 -6.72
N VAL A 288 -1.84 -11.69 -7.32
CA VAL A 288 -3.31 -11.50 -7.19
C VAL A 288 -4.05 -12.68 -7.79
N VAL A 289 -3.64 -13.16 -8.97
CA VAL A 289 -4.24 -14.33 -9.63
C VAL A 289 -4.03 -15.60 -8.79
N ASP A 290 -2.85 -15.79 -8.20
CA ASP A 290 -2.56 -16.94 -7.35
C ASP A 290 -3.44 -16.94 -6.09
N ILE A 291 -3.65 -15.78 -5.44
CA ILE A 291 -4.56 -15.62 -4.30
C ILE A 291 -6.01 -15.92 -4.71
N ALA A 292 -6.46 -15.38 -5.85
CA ALA A 292 -7.80 -15.62 -6.36
C ALA A 292 -8.03 -17.11 -6.67
N ALA A 293 -7.06 -17.76 -7.31
CA ALA A 293 -7.10 -19.19 -7.62
C ALA A 293 -7.10 -20.07 -6.35
N GLU A 294 -6.34 -19.70 -5.33
CA GLU A 294 -6.36 -20.35 -4.02
C GLU A 294 -7.74 -20.24 -3.37
N ASN A 295 -8.31 -19.02 -3.34
CA ASN A 295 -9.62 -18.77 -2.76
C ASN A 295 -10.77 -19.44 -3.53
N LEU A 296 -10.68 -19.58 -4.85
CA LEU A 296 -11.64 -20.39 -5.62
C LEU A 296 -11.63 -21.87 -5.16
N ARG A 297 -10.44 -22.46 -4.98
CA ARG A 297 -10.32 -23.84 -4.46
C ARG A 297 -10.88 -23.96 -3.05
N HIS A 298 -10.55 -23.03 -2.16
CA HIS A 298 -11.05 -23.01 -0.77
C HIS A 298 -12.57 -22.84 -0.72
N LEU A 299 -13.14 -21.99 -1.59
CA LEU A 299 -14.59 -21.80 -1.67
C LEU A 299 -15.30 -23.12 -2.04
N GLN A 300 -14.81 -23.84 -3.08
CA GLN A 300 -15.36 -25.12 -3.49
C GLN A 300 -15.21 -26.23 -2.43
N ALA A 301 -14.10 -26.19 -1.70
CA ALA A 301 -13.84 -27.16 -0.62
C ALA A 301 -14.55 -26.82 0.70
N GLY A 302 -15.17 -25.64 0.81
CA GLY A 302 -15.75 -25.14 2.07
C GLY A 302 -14.70 -24.80 3.12
N GLU A 303 -13.48 -24.47 2.70
CA GLU A 303 -12.35 -24.11 3.55
C GLU A 303 -12.31 -22.61 3.84
N THR A 304 -11.47 -22.20 4.81
CA THR A 304 -11.27 -20.80 5.14
C THR A 304 -10.50 -20.09 4.02
N LEU A 305 -11.04 -18.96 3.56
CA LEU A 305 -10.39 -18.14 2.53
C LEU A 305 -9.13 -17.46 3.07
N ARG A 306 -8.15 -17.31 2.21
CA ARG A 306 -7.00 -16.46 2.48
C ARG A 306 -7.44 -15.00 2.47
N CYS A 307 -6.95 -14.21 3.44
CA CYS A 307 -7.27 -12.77 3.57
C CYS A 307 -8.78 -12.48 3.67
N TRP A 308 -9.54 -13.37 4.29
CA TRP A 308 -10.96 -13.15 4.58
C TRP A 308 -11.16 -11.96 5.50
N ILE A 309 -12.19 -11.16 5.19
CA ILE A 309 -12.55 -9.94 5.90
C ILE A 309 -13.96 -10.13 6.45
N GLU A 310 -14.11 -9.93 7.74
CA GLU A 310 -15.41 -9.85 8.40
C GLU A 310 -16.07 -8.50 8.09
N HIS A 311 -17.32 -8.49 7.67
CA HIS A 311 -18.06 -7.28 7.29
C HIS A 311 -19.54 -7.35 7.70
#